data_b0598639c16a75774d1f98ffc25595ab
#
_entry.id   b0598639c16a75774d1f98ffc25595ab
#
_cell.length_a   1.000
_cell.length_b   1.000
_cell.length_c   1.000
_cell.angle_alpha   90.00
_cell.angle_beta   90.00
_cell.angle_gamma   90.00
#
_symmetry.space_group_name_H-M   'P 1'
#
loop_
_entity.id
_entity.type
_entity.pdbx_description
1 polymer ?
#
loop_
_entity_poly.entity_id
_entity_poly.type
_entity_poly.pdbx_seq_one_letter_code
_entity_poly.pdbx_strand_id
1 'polypeptide(L)'
;ATRRLPVARRDRVPIIVTIPVVDADRAGRMAAESACLTAKVKVADPRSDLREDCRRVAAVREAMPDGHIRVDAITAWDVDAAVRAITELDAAAEGLEYVEQPCASVAELAQVRRKVNVPVAADESVRRAEDPLAVALAGAADLLIVKAQPLGGVARALEVIDATGLPAVVSSALDT
;
A
#
# COMPACT_ATOMS: atom_id res chain seq x y z
N ALA A 1 26.40 14.50 -15.67
CA ALA A 1 25.41 15.48 -16.13
C ALA A 1 24.34 15.58 -15.06
N THR A 2 24.14 16.76 -14.46
CA THR A 2 23.09 17.00 -13.47
C THR A 2 21.75 16.94 -14.22
N ARG A 3 21.00 15.83 -14.09
CA ARG A 3 19.62 15.76 -14.61
C ARG A 3 18.80 16.80 -13.84
N ARG A 4 18.24 17.77 -14.56
CA ARG A 4 17.28 18.70 -13.98
C ARG A 4 16.03 17.94 -13.59
N LEU A 5 15.55 18.12 -12.35
CA LEU A 5 14.26 17.62 -11.93
C LEU A 5 13.16 18.26 -12.82
N PRO A 6 12.10 17.52 -13.14
CA PRO A 6 10.96 18.09 -13.84
C PRO A 6 10.31 19.20 -13.00
N VAL A 7 9.68 20.14 -13.68
CA VAL A 7 8.93 21.22 -13.01
C VAL A 7 7.74 20.62 -12.28
N ALA A 8 7.54 21.03 -11.02
CA ALA A 8 6.39 20.60 -10.23
C ALA A 8 5.09 21.04 -10.94
N ARG A 9 4.15 20.12 -11.08
CA ARG A 9 2.83 20.37 -11.70
C ARG A 9 1.75 20.69 -10.68
N ARG A 10 2.03 20.51 -9.39
CA ARG A 10 1.09 20.75 -8.28
C ARG A 10 1.81 21.43 -7.14
N ASP A 11 1.15 22.38 -6.53
CA ASP A 11 1.67 23.09 -5.33
C ASP A 11 1.41 22.32 -4.05
N ARG A 12 0.44 21.41 -4.08
CA ARG A 12 0.03 20.58 -2.93
C ARG A 12 -0.29 19.17 -3.38
N VAL A 13 -0.01 18.20 -2.50
CA VAL A 13 -0.41 16.79 -2.64
C VAL A 13 -1.16 16.36 -1.38
N PRO A 14 -2.23 15.55 -1.49
CA PRO A 14 -2.88 14.99 -0.32
C PRO A 14 -1.91 14.07 0.42
N ILE A 15 -1.94 14.14 1.74
CA ILE A 15 -1.21 13.23 2.62
C ILE A 15 -2.15 12.20 3.20
N ILE A 16 -1.59 11.10 3.70
CA ILE A 16 -2.31 10.01 4.34
C ILE A 16 -1.88 9.87 5.80
N VAL A 17 -2.78 9.37 6.63
CA VAL A 17 -2.40 8.89 7.97
C VAL A 17 -2.01 7.42 7.90
N THR A 18 -0.90 7.06 8.54
CA THR A 18 -0.54 5.64 8.73
C THR A 18 -0.98 5.21 10.12
N ILE A 19 -1.83 4.19 10.19
CA ILE A 19 -2.29 3.56 11.41
C ILE A 19 -1.41 2.33 11.68
N PRO A 20 -0.58 2.36 12.73
CA PRO A 20 0.25 1.21 13.10
C PRO A 20 -0.58 0.10 13.71
N VAL A 21 0.07 -1.01 14.07
CA VAL A 21 -0.57 -2.12 14.78
C VAL A 21 -0.88 -1.70 16.22
N VAL A 22 -2.09 -1.23 16.43
CA VAL A 22 -2.67 -0.79 17.71
C VAL A 22 -4.06 -1.41 17.86
N ASP A 23 -4.67 -1.28 19.05
CA ASP A 23 -6.06 -1.66 19.24
C ASP A 23 -7.03 -0.83 18.38
N ALA A 24 -8.25 -1.34 18.20
CA ALA A 24 -9.26 -0.73 17.33
C ALA A 24 -9.65 0.68 17.78
N ASP A 25 -9.84 0.91 19.08
CA ASP A 25 -10.23 2.21 19.62
C ASP A 25 -9.17 3.27 19.35
N ARG A 26 -7.91 2.91 19.53
CA ARG A 26 -6.79 3.81 19.24
C ARG A 26 -6.68 4.09 17.75
N ALA A 27 -6.88 3.08 16.91
CA ALA A 27 -6.87 3.23 15.46
C ALA A 27 -7.96 4.22 14.98
N GLY A 28 -9.18 4.08 15.48
CA GLY A 28 -10.28 5.00 15.19
C GLY A 28 -9.98 6.44 15.62
N ARG A 29 -9.45 6.64 16.85
CA ARG A 29 -9.04 7.96 17.30
C ARG A 29 -7.95 8.57 16.41
N MET A 30 -6.91 7.83 16.07
CA MET A 30 -5.85 8.31 15.18
C MET A 30 -6.38 8.73 13.82
N ALA A 31 -7.32 7.97 13.27
CA ALA A 31 -7.97 8.29 12.01
C ALA A 31 -8.80 9.59 12.12
N ALA A 32 -9.64 9.72 13.13
CA ALA A 32 -10.48 10.90 13.37
C ALA A 32 -9.66 12.19 13.60
N GLU A 33 -8.56 12.10 14.33
CA GLU A 33 -7.70 13.24 14.68
C GLU A 33 -6.77 13.67 13.53
N SER A 34 -6.57 12.82 12.51
CA SER A 34 -5.56 13.05 11.47
C SER A 34 -5.90 14.17 10.49
N ALA A 35 -7.17 14.53 10.34
CA ALA A 35 -7.69 15.39 9.28
C ALA A 35 -7.32 14.94 7.85
N CYS A 36 -6.88 13.68 7.67
CA CYS A 36 -6.59 13.10 6.37
C CYS A 36 -7.86 12.48 5.74
N LEU A 37 -7.91 12.46 4.43
CA LEU A 37 -8.98 11.78 3.68
C LEU A 37 -8.65 10.31 3.37
N THR A 38 -7.44 9.88 3.69
CA THR A 38 -6.96 8.52 3.40
C THR A 38 -6.17 7.98 4.59
N ALA A 39 -6.48 6.76 5.00
CA ALA A 39 -5.74 6.01 6.01
C ALA A 39 -5.09 4.77 5.41
N LYS A 40 -3.84 4.50 5.78
CA LYS A 40 -3.15 3.22 5.51
C LYS A 40 -2.98 2.46 6.82
N VAL A 41 -3.66 1.32 6.94
CA VAL A 41 -3.67 0.50 8.15
C VAL A 41 -2.66 -0.63 8.01
N LYS A 42 -1.75 -0.75 8.97
CA LYS A 42 -0.82 -1.89 9.07
C LYS A 42 -1.56 -3.12 9.58
N VAL A 43 -1.40 -4.23 8.85
CA VAL A 43 -2.04 -5.53 9.13
C VAL A 43 -1.00 -6.65 9.11
N ALA A 44 -1.42 -7.85 9.47
CA ALA A 44 -0.59 -9.06 9.42
C ALA A 44 0.65 -9.05 10.34
N ASP A 45 0.64 -8.29 11.43
CA ASP A 45 1.69 -8.38 12.45
C ASP A 45 1.62 -9.76 13.14
N PRO A 46 2.76 -10.45 13.36
CA PRO A 46 2.78 -11.75 14.02
C PRO A 46 2.16 -11.79 15.42
N ARG A 47 1.97 -10.63 16.06
CA ARG A 47 1.35 -10.47 17.38
C ARG A 47 -0.15 -10.18 17.32
N SER A 48 -0.73 -10.08 16.12
CA SER A 48 -2.14 -9.77 15.87
C SER A 48 -2.74 -10.88 15.01
N ASP A 49 -4.02 -11.16 15.18
CA ASP A 49 -4.74 -12.07 14.28
C ASP A 49 -5.59 -11.28 13.27
N LEU A 50 -6.09 -11.97 12.25
CA LEU A 50 -6.91 -11.35 11.21
C LEU A 50 -8.17 -10.69 11.78
N ARG A 51 -8.76 -11.25 12.84
CA ARG A 51 -9.94 -10.68 13.49
C ARG A 51 -9.63 -9.32 14.13
N GLU A 52 -8.46 -9.19 14.75
CA GLU A 52 -8.00 -7.92 15.32
C GLU A 52 -7.71 -6.91 14.22
N ASP A 53 -7.11 -7.35 13.10
CA ASP A 53 -6.89 -6.50 11.93
C ASP A 53 -8.21 -5.99 11.34
N CYS A 54 -9.22 -6.86 11.20
CA CYS A 54 -10.56 -6.46 10.75
C CYS A 54 -11.23 -5.47 11.71
N ARG A 55 -11.13 -5.66 13.03
CA ARG A 55 -11.65 -4.70 14.02
C ARG A 55 -10.96 -3.33 13.89
N ARG A 56 -9.64 -3.33 13.69
CA ARG A 56 -8.85 -2.12 13.49
C ARG A 56 -9.29 -1.37 12.25
N VAL A 57 -9.46 -2.08 11.14
CA VAL A 57 -9.93 -1.51 9.86
C VAL A 57 -11.36 -0.99 9.98
N ALA A 58 -12.27 -1.73 10.62
CA ALA A 58 -13.65 -1.30 10.84
C ALA A 58 -13.72 -0.01 11.70
N ALA A 59 -12.91 0.08 12.75
CA ALA A 59 -12.85 1.30 13.58
C ALA A 59 -12.32 2.52 12.79
N VAL A 60 -11.39 2.30 11.86
CA VAL A 60 -10.94 3.36 10.95
C VAL A 60 -12.05 3.75 9.98
N ARG A 61 -12.82 2.81 9.44
CA ARG A 61 -13.97 3.09 8.57
C ARG A 61 -15.04 3.89 9.32
N GLU A 62 -15.37 3.51 10.55
CA GLU A 62 -16.33 4.25 11.38
C GLU A 62 -15.88 5.70 11.62
N ALA A 63 -14.59 5.92 11.86
CA ALA A 63 -14.01 7.25 12.06
C ALA A 63 -13.88 8.07 10.76
N MET A 64 -13.84 7.42 9.62
CA MET A 64 -13.67 8.03 8.29
C MET A 64 -14.68 7.46 7.28
N PRO A 65 -16.00 7.72 7.43
CA PRO A 65 -17.04 7.08 6.62
C PRO A 65 -16.89 7.33 5.12
N ASP A 66 -16.43 8.51 4.72
CA ASP A 66 -16.19 8.89 3.32
C ASP A 66 -14.72 8.80 2.91
N GLY A 67 -13.86 8.30 3.80
CA GLY A 67 -12.41 8.22 3.58
C GLY A 67 -11.99 7.00 2.76
N HIS A 68 -10.79 7.08 2.17
CA HIS A 68 -10.17 5.94 1.49
C HIS A 68 -9.35 5.12 2.49
N ILE A 69 -9.55 3.81 2.49
CA ILE A 69 -8.81 2.91 3.37
C ILE A 69 -7.92 1.99 2.54
N ARG A 70 -6.67 1.89 2.94
CA ARG A 70 -5.63 1.04 2.37
C ARG A 70 -5.10 0.13 3.48
N VAL A 71 -4.72 -1.09 3.14
CA VAL A 71 -4.04 -1.98 4.08
C VAL A 71 -2.65 -2.33 3.56
N ASP A 72 -1.70 -2.53 4.48
CA ASP A 72 -0.32 -2.86 4.15
C ASP A 72 0.11 -4.09 4.98
N ALA A 73 0.34 -5.19 4.27
CA ALA A 73 0.63 -6.50 4.84
C ALA A 73 2.14 -6.83 4.90
N ILE A 74 2.99 -6.00 4.34
CA ILE A 74 4.46 -6.10 4.43
C ILE A 74 4.96 -7.51 4.10
N THR A 75 4.51 -8.12 3.01
CA THR A 75 4.90 -9.46 2.53
C THR A 75 4.50 -10.64 3.42
N ALA A 76 3.57 -10.49 4.36
CA ALA A 76 3.35 -11.45 5.45
C ALA A 76 2.62 -12.74 5.04
N TRP A 77 1.89 -12.76 3.92
CA TRP A 77 1.01 -13.85 3.57
C TRP A 77 1.52 -14.71 2.41
N ASP A 78 1.16 -15.99 2.41
CA ASP A 78 1.08 -16.80 1.20
C ASP A 78 -0.19 -16.43 0.39
N VAL A 79 -0.34 -17.01 -0.81
CA VAL A 79 -1.44 -16.68 -1.73
C VAL A 79 -2.82 -16.96 -1.12
N ASP A 80 -3.01 -18.10 -0.44
CA ASP A 80 -4.32 -18.49 0.05
C ASP A 80 -4.70 -17.70 1.33
N ALA A 81 -3.72 -17.41 2.19
CA ALA A 81 -3.91 -16.52 3.33
C ALA A 81 -4.21 -15.08 2.87
N ALA A 82 -3.50 -14.59 1.85
CA ALA A 82 -3.74 -13.27 1.28
C ALA A 82 -5.16 -13.13 0.74
N VAL A 83 -5.64 -14.09 -0.04
CA VAL A 83 -7.00 -14.05 -0.62
C VAL A 83 -8.06 -14.01 0.47
N ARG A 84 -7.93 -14.85 1.53
CA ARG A 84 -8.87 -14.83 2.66
C ARG A 84 -8.81 -13.50 3.42
N ALA A 85 -7.60 -13.06 3.78
CA ALA A 85 -7.42 -11.84 4.55
C ALA A 85 -7.93 -10.60 3.80
N ILE A 86 -7.62 -10.47 2.52
CA ILE A 86 -8.08 -9.35 1.69
C ILE A 86 -9.61 -9.32 1.63
N THR A 87 -10.27 -10.48 1.48
CA THR A 87 -11.74 -10.55 1.43
C THR A 87 -12.37 -10.08 2.75
N GLU A 88 -11.84 -10.50 3.90
CA GLU A 88 -12.36 -10.10 5.21
C GLU A 88 -12.06 -8.63 5.53
N LEU A 89 -10.87 -8.15 5.17
CA LEU A 89 -10.47 -6.75 5.37
C LEU A 89 -11.24 -5.80 4.46
N ASP A 90 -11.52 -6.19 3.22
CA ASP A 90 -12.34 -5.43 2.28
C ASP A 90 -13.76 -5.26 2.80
N ALA A 91 -14.35 -6.34 3.33
CA ALA A 91 -15.66 -6.30 3.98
C ALA A 91 -15.64 -5.39 5.23
N ALA A 92 -14.61 -5.48 6.07
CA ALA A 92 -14.46 -4.64 7.27
C ALA A 92 -14.24 -3.16 6.94
N ALA A 93 -13.62 -2.87 5.80
CA ALA A 93 -13.39 -1.52 5.30
C ALA A 93 -14.59 -0.94 4.54
N GLU A 94 -15.62 -1.74 4.24
CA GLU A 94 -16.68 -1.38 3.28
C GLU A 94 -16.11 -0.90 1.94
N GLY A 95 -15.04 -1.55 1.49
CA GLY A 95 -14.29 -1.26 0.29
C GLY A 95 -12.89 -0.71 0.56
N LEU A 96 -11.86 -1.49 0.20
CA LEU A 96 -10.47 -1.07 0.21
C LEU A 96 -10.09 -0.36 -1.08
N GLU A 97 -9.35 0.73 -0.98
CA GLU A 97 -8.77 1.38 -2.16
C GLU A 97 -7.68 0.49 -2.79
N TYR A 98 -6.85 -0.14 -1.97
CA TYR A 98 -5.91 -1.19 -2.37
C TYR A 98 -5.32 -1.95 -1.17
N VAL A 99 -4.72 -3.11 -1.47
CA VAL A 99 -3.84 -3.84 -0.55
C VAL A 99 -2.39 -3.70 -1.00
N GLU A 100 -1.49 -3.28 -0.09
CA GLU A 100 -0.06 -3.11 -0.36
C GLU A 100 0.70 -4.37 0.03
N GLN A 101 1.49 -4.89 -0.93
CA GLN A 101 2.44 -6.00 -0.81
C GLN A 101 1.95 -7.18 0.06
N PRO A 102 0.86 -7.86 -0.33
CA PRO A 102 0.33 -8.98 0.45
C PRO A 102 1.29 -10.17 0.56
N CYS A 103 2.05 -10.46 -0.48
CA CYS A 103 2.97 -11.61 -0.56
C CYS A 103 4.41 -11.17 -0.85
N ALA A 104 5.37 -12.09 -0.62
CA ALA A 104 6.79 -11.81 -0.75
C ALA A 104 7.29 -11.76 -2.19
N SER A 105 6.80 -12.64 -3.07
CA SER A 105 7.28 -12.77 -4.44
C SER A 105 6.35 -12.14 -5.47
N VAL A 106 6.91 -11.69 -6.58
CA VAL A 106 6.16 -11.18 -7.75
C VAL A 106 5.19 -12.24 -8.30
N ALA A 107 5.58 -13.51 -8.28
CA ALA A 107 4.74 -14.61 -8.76
C ALA A 107 3.51 -14.82 -7.87
N GLU A 108 3.65 -14.70 -6.55
CA GLU A 108 2.53 -14.77 -5.61
C GLU A 108 1.62 -13.56 -5.73
N LEU A 109 2.18 -12.34 -5.85
CA LEU A 109 1.39 -11.13 -6.10
C LEU A 109 0.54 -11.29 -7.36
N ALA A 110 1.10 -11.79 -8.45
CA ALA A 110 0.37 -12.05 -9.69
C ALA A 110 -0.75 -13.08 -9.51
N GLN A 111 -0.60 -14.06 -8.62
CA GLN A 111 -1.65 -15.02 -8.30
C GLN A 111 -2.76 -14.38 -7.46
N VAL A 112 -2.41 -13.63 -6.42
CA VAL A 112 -3.38 -12.90 -5.57
C VAL A 112 -4.19 -11.94 -6.42
N ARG A 113 -3.53 -11.09 -7.23
CA ARG A 113 -4.19 -10.11 -8.09
C ARG A 113 -5.27 -10.71 -8.99
N ARG A 114 -5.08 -11.94 -9.47
CA ARG A 114 -6.09 -12.64 -10.29
C ARG A 114 -7.27 -13.22 -9.50
N LYS A 115 -7.14 -13.31 -8.18
CA LYS A 115 -8.14 -13.95 -7.29
C LYS A 115 -8.95 -12.97 -6.46
N VAL A 116 -8.55 -11.70 -6.40
CA VAL A 116 -9.23 -10.67 -5.60
C VAL A 116 -9.74 -9.53 -6.49
N ASN A 117 -10.76 -8.82 -6.01
CA ASN A 117 -11.27 -7.62 -6.69
C ASN A 117 -10.60 -6.33 -6.19
N VAL A 118 -9.98 -6.37 -5.02
CA VAL A 118 -9.22 -5.25 -4.45
C VAL A 118 -7.95 -5.03 -5.25
N PRO A 119 -7.64 -3.80 -5.68
CA PRO A 119 -6.38 -3.50 -6.36
C PRO A 119 -5.16 -3.88 -5.52
N VAL A 120 -4.14 -4.43 -6.16
CA VAL A 120 -2.88 -4.82 -5.51
C VAL A 120 -1.80 -3.80 -5.79
N ALA A 121 -1.17 -3.29 -4.74
CA ALA A 121 -0.03 -2.37 -4.82
C ALA A 121 1.29 -3.09 -4.51
N ALA A 122 2.33 -2.82 -5.30
CA ALA A 122 3.67 -3.37 -5.09
C ALA A 122 4.60 -2.32 -4.46
N ASP A 123 5.20 -2.62 -3.30
CA ASP A 123 6.22 -1.82 -2.61
C ASP A 123 7.58 -2.55 -2.60
N GLU A 124 7.72 -3.60 -1.79
CA GLU A 124 8.97 -4.35 -1.66
C GLU A 124 9.42 -4.93 -2.99
N SER A 125 8.49 -5.41 -3.79
CA SER A 125 8.76 -5.98 -5.12
C SER A 125 9.24 -4.95 -6.14
N VAL A 126 9.20 -3.66 -5.82
CA VAL A 126 9.74 -2.56 -6.63
C VAL A 126 11.05 -2.05 -6.04
N ARG A 127 11.04 -1.65 -4.76
CA ARG A 127 12.17 -0.96 -4.13
C ARG A 127 13.33 -1.85 -3.74
N ARG A 128 13.11 -3.17 -3.61
CA ARG A 128 14.14 -4.16 -3.27
C ARG A 128 14.50 -5.08 -4.44
N ALA A 129 13.82 -4.94 -5.57
CA ALA A 129 14.03 -5.80 -6.72
C ALA A 129 15.29 -5.39 -7.49
N GLU A 130 16.02 -6.38 -8.02
CA GLU A 130 17.07 -6.15 -9.03
C GLU A 130 16.47 -5.55 -10.31
N ASP A 131 15.26 -6.00 -10.68
CA ASP A 131 14.47 -5.46 -11.78
C ASP A 131 13.10 -4.98 -11.31
N PRO A 132 12.92 -3.67 -11.08
CA PRO A 132 11.62 -3.08 -10.72
C PRO A 132 10.53 -3.28 -11.79
N LEU A 133 10.89 -3.58 -13.04
CA LEU A 133 9.93 -3.78 -14.13
C LEU A 133 9.29 -5.18 -14.09
N ALA A 134 9.86 -6.12 -13.37
CA ALA A 134 9.35 -7.48 -13.24
C ALA A 134 7.89 -7.52 -12.76
N VAL A 135 7.49 -6.57 -11.91
CA VAL A 135 6.11 -6.43 -11.41
C VAL A 135 5.12 -6.18 -12.55
N ALA A 136 5.45 -5.25 -13.45
CA ALA A 136 4.60 -4.92 -14.59
C ALA A 136 4.58 -6.05 -15.63
N LEU A 137 5.74 -6.64 -15.93
CA LEU A 137 5.87 -7.75 -16.89
C LEU A 137 5.08 -8.98 -16.45
N ALA A 138 5.04 -9.27 -15.15
CA ALA A 138 4.28 -10.37 -14.58
C ALA A 138 2.78 -10.08 -14.39
N GLY A 139 2.34 -8.85 -14.60
CA GLY A 139 0.98 -8.41 -14.27
C GLY A 139 0.68 -8.59 -12.79
N ALA A 140 1.66 -8.29 -11.92
CA ALA A 140 1.61 -8.64 -10.49
C ALA A 140 0.98 -7.55 -9.62
N ALA A 141 0.77 -6.34 -10.14
CA ALA A 141 0.16 -5.24 -9.41
C ALA A 141 -0.69 -4.35 -10.32
N ASP A 142 -1.58 -3.58 -9.73
CA ASP A 142 -2.40 -2.56 -10.37
C ASP A 142 -1.76 -1.17 -10.24
N LEU A 143 -0.93 -0.99 -9.22
CA LEU A 143 -0.20 0.26 -8.95
C LEU A 143 1.10 -0.01 -8.20
N LEU A 144 1.98 1.00 -8.18
CA LEU A 144 3.27 0.96 -7.51
C LEU A 144 3.29 1.88 -6.29
N ILE A 145 3.96 1.45 -5.23
CA ILE A 145 4.39 2.33 -4.14
C ILE A 145 5.84 2.73 -4.43
N VAL A 146 6.05 4.02 -4.66
CA VAL A 146 7.35 4.53 -5.09
C VAL A 146 8.01 5.34 -3.99
N LYS A 147 9.21 4.92 -3.60
CA LYS A 147 10.07 5.56 -2.61
C LYS A 147 11.37 5.99 -3.30
N ALA A 148 11.59 7.28 -3.43
CA ALA A 148 12.69 7.81 -4.24
C ALA A 148 14.07 7.37 -3.76
N GLN A 149 14.30 7.34 -2.44
CA GLN A 149 15.62 7.00 -1.88
C GLN A 149 16.08 5.57 -2.20
N PRO A 150 15.32 4.50 -1.86
CA PRO A 150 15.75 3.13 -2.17
C PRO A 150 15.85 2.86 -3.68
N LEU A 151 15.17 3.62 -4.51
CA LEU A 151 15.29 3.53 -5.97
C LEU A 151 16.49 4.28 -6.54
N GLY A 152 17.23 5.03 -5.72
CA GLY A 152 18.40 5.79 -6.17
C GLY A 152 18.09 7.24 -6.58
N GLY A 153 16.97 7.79 -6.13
CA GLY A 153 16.59 9.18 -6.30
C GLY A 153 15.36 9.41 -7.20
N VAL A 154 14.91 10.66 -7.23
CA VAL A 154 13.67 11.05 -7.94
C VAL A 154 13.72 10.74 -9.44
N ALA A 155 14.86 10.97 -10.11
CA ALA A 155 15.00 10.69 -11.54
C ALA A 155 14.79 9.20 -11.85
N ARG A 156 15.38 8.32 -11.02
CA ARG A 156 15.22 6.86 -11.19
C ARG A 156 13.80 6.42 -10.87
N ALA A 157 13.18 6.99 -9.84
CA ALA A 157 11.78 6.71 -9.51
C ALA A 157 10.84 7.06 -10.67
N LEU A 158 11.03 8.19 -11.32
CA LEU A 158 10.26 8.58 -12.52
C LEU A 158 10.51 7.64 -13.69
N GLU A 159 11.75 7.22 -13.93
CA GLU A 159 12.08 6.22 -14.96
C GLU A 159 11.34 4.89 -14.74
N VAL A 160 11.25 4.42 -13.50
CA VAL A 160 10.52 3.18 -13.16
C VAL A 160 9.02 3.35 -13.41
N ILE A 161 8.44 4.47 -13.00
CA ILE A 161 7.02 4.77 -13.25
C ILE A 161 6.73 4.78 -14.76
N ASP A 162 7.51 5.52 -15.51
CA ASP A 162 7.32 5.64 -16.96
C ASP A 162 7.49 4.29 -17.67
N ALA A 163 8.49 3.51 -17.28
CA ALA A 163 8.79 2.22 -17.90
C ALA A 163 7.75 1.13 -17.56
N THR A 164 7.15 1.17 -16.38
CA THR A 164 6.09 0.21 -16.00
C THR A 164 4.74 0.57 -16.58
N GLY A 165 4.48 1.86 -16.82
CA GLY A 165 3.17 2.37 -17.25
C GLY A 165 2.07 2.24 -16.20
N LEU A 166 2.40 1.85 -14.96
CA LEU A 166 1.43 1.69 -13.87
C LEU A 166 1.23 3.00 -13.09
N PRO A 167 0.04 3.24 -12.55
CA PRO A 167 -0.17 4.30 -11.58
C PRO A 167 0.79 4.17 -10.39
N ALA A 168 1.17 5.29 -9.78
CA ALA A 168 2.09 5.27 -8.66
C ALA A 168 1.61 6.16 -7.50
N VAL A 169 1.78 5.65 -6.29
CA VAL A 169 1.63 6.38 -5.04
C VAL A 169 3.03 6.68 -4.50
N VAL A 170 3.32 7.96 -4.29
CA VAL A 170 4.61 8.39 -3.71
C VAL A 170 4.56 8.19 -2.19
N SER A 171 5.59 7.57 -1.66
CA SER A 171 5.76 7.30 -0.24
C SER A 171 7.17 7.67 0.23
N SER A 172 7.40 7.68 1.53
CA SER A 172 8.73 7.84 2.12
C SER A 172 9.25 6.53 2.69
N ALA A 173 10.56 6.44 2.89
CA ALA A 173 11.22 5.26 3.47
C ALA A 173 11.42 5.38 4.99
N LEU A 174 10.69 6.25 5.70
CA LEU A 174 10.87 6.54 7.13
C LEU A 174 12.31 6.96 7.46
N ASP A 175 12.82 7.89 6.68
CA ASP A 175 14.14 8.43 6.94
C ASP A 175 14.04 9.45 8.07
N THR A 176 14.76 9.20 9.11
CA THR A 176 15.00 10.12 10.21
C THR A 176 16.25 10.92 9.97
#